data_046364c05ba4aee4a64962d59761778f
#
_entry.id   046364c05ba4aee4a64962d59761778f
#
_cell.length_a   1.000
_cell.length_b   1.000
_cell.length_c   1.000
_cell.angle_alpha   90.00
_cell.angle_beta   90.00
_cell.angle_gamma   90.00
#
_symmetry.space_group_name_H-M   'P 1'
#
loop_
_entity.id
_entity.type
_entity.pdbx_description
1 polymer ?
#
loop_
_entity_poly.entity_id
_entity_poly.type
_entity_poly.pdbx_seq_one_letter_code
_entity_poly.pdbx_strand_id
1 'polypeptide(L)'
;MRKFFLFLLFGILANLMAADIKWAKDYHDGIKSAQALSKPVLFVSSRHSCKYCVILDETTFKDKRVVEELNKNFVTIISYSDENDYMPKELWQPGTPAIWFLYPSAEPMFQPLMGAVDAENFLKALEIVKEEFKKGKK
;
A
#
# COMPACT_ATOMS: atom_id res chain seq x y z
N MET A 1 49.11 34.27 13.19
CA MET A 1 47.93 34.23 12.34
C MET A 1 47.11 33.00 12.73
N ARG A 2 46.08 33.18 13.48
CA ARG A 2 45.17 32.11 13.85
C ARG A 2 44.02 32.08 12.83
N LYS A 3 44.01 31.07 11.97
CA LYS A 3 42.87 30.83 11.11
C LYS A 3 41.82 30.10 11.94
N PHE A 4 40.77 30.80 12.29
CA PHE A 4 39.55 30.20 12.83
C PHE A 4 38.84 29.48 11.71
N PHE A 5 38.94 28.15 11.72
CA PHE A 5 38.06 27.28 10.93
C PHE A 5 36.71 27.23 11.65
N LEU A 6 35.79 28.06 11.18
CA LEU A 6 34.39 27.95 11.54
C LEU A 6 33.83 26.76 10.79
N PHE A 7 33.79 25.61 11.44
CA PHE A 7 32.97 24.48 10.98
C PHE A 7 31.50 24.88 11.17
N LEU A 8 30.90 25.39 10.11
CA LEU A 8 29.46 25.47 9.97
C LEU A 8 28.95 24.03 9.91
N LEU A 9 28.55 23.49 11.04
CA LEU A 9 27.69 22.33 11.13
C LEU A 9 26.33 22.72 10.51
N PHE A 10 26.23 22.53 9.20
CA PHE A 10 24.97 22.52 8.52
C PHE A 10 24.27 21.24 8.99
N GLY A 11 23.52 21.36 10.08
CA GLY A 11 22.58 20.35 10.51
C GLY A 11 21.55 20.18 9.40
N ILE A 12 21.72 19.14 8.61
CA ILE A 12 20.66 18.66 7.73
C ILE A 12 19.58 18.15 8.66
N LEU A 13 18.65 19.01 9.00
CA LEU A 13 17.33 18.62 9.48
C LEU A 13 16.70 17.88 8.30
N ALA A 14 16.96 16.58 8.23
CA ALA A 14 16.14 15.70 7.43
C ALA A 14 14.73 15.83 8.00
N ASN A 15 13.90 16.62 7.34
CA ASN A 15 12.47 16.61 7.58
C ASN A 15 12.02 15.18 7.33
N LEU A 16 11.89 14.40 8.41
CA LEU A 16 11.19 13.13 8.44
C LEU A 16 9.70 13.43 8.29
N MET A 17 9.32 13.92 7.11
CA MET A 17 7.93 13.86 6.70
C MET A 17 7.61 12.38 6.53
N ALA A 18 6.68 11.86 7.35
CA ALA A 18 6.16 10.52 7.18
C ALA A 18 5.68 10.40 5.73
N ALA A 19 6.33 9.52 4.95
CA ALA A 19 5.93 9.29 3.57
C ALA A 19 4.50 8.73 3.56
N ASP A 20 3.69 9.17 2.60
CA ASP A 20 2.39 8.57 2.33
C ASP A 20 2.55 7.33 1.44
N ILE A 21 1.53 6.46 1.44
CA ILE A 21 1.44 5.36 0.49
C ILE A 21 1.41 5.93 -0.92
N LYS A 22 2.26 5.41 -1.79
CA LYS A 22 2.35 5.80 -3.20
C LYS A 22 1.35 5.02 -4.04
N TRP A 23 0.09 5.44 -4.00
CA TRP A 23 -0.96 4.81 -4.79
C TRP A 23 -0.71 4.96 -6.28
N ALA A 24 -0.94 3.88 -7.04
CA ALA A 24 -0.93 3.93 -8.50
C ALA A 24 -2.00 4.91 -9.02
N LYS A 25 -1.82 5.40 -10.22
CA LYS A 25 -2.75 6.34 -10.87
C LYS A 25 -4.16 5.74 -10.99
N ASP A 26 -4.24 4.49 -11.39
CA ASP A 26 -5.48 3.71 -11.52
C ASP A 26 -5.17 2.22 -11.47
N TYR A 27 -6.21 1.38 -11.56
CA TYR A 27 -6.07 -0.07 -11.52
C TYR A 27 -5.15 -0.60 -12.63
N HIS A 28 -5.38 -0.18 -13.87
CA HIS A 28 -4.65 -0.71 -15.03
C HIS A 28 -3.18 -0.29 -15.00
N ASP A 29 -2.91 0.95 -14.62
CA ASP A 29 -1.54 1.45 -14.45
C ASP A 29 -0.81 0.72 -13.33
N GLY A 30 -1.50 0.44 -12.22
CA GLY A 30 -0.95 -0.33 -11.11
C GLY A 30 -0.60 -1.77 -11.49
N ILE A 31 -1.48 -2.48 -12.19
CA ILE A 31 -1.20 -3.84 -12.68
C ILE A 31 -0.01 -3.84 -13.65
N LYS A 32 0.02 -2.89 -14.57
CA LYS A 32 1.15 -2.73 -15.50
C LYS A 32 2.47 -2.51 -14.76
N SER A 33 2.46 -1.65 -13.75
CA SER A 33 3.64 -1.41 -12.90
C SER A 33 4.07 -2.66 -12.14
N ALA A 34 3.13 -3.43 -11.59
CA ALA A 34 3.42 -4.66 -10.88
C ALA A 34 4.09 -5.71 -11.79
N GLN A 35 3.62 -5.83 -13.03
CA GLN A 35 4.23 -6.69 -14.03
C GLN A 35 5.65 -6.26 -14.37
N ALA A 36 5.88 -4.96 -14.59
CA ALA A 36 7.19 -4.41 -14.92
C ALA A 36 8.20 -4.55 -13.75
N LEU A 37 7.74 -4.40 -12.52
CA LEU A 37 8.57 -4.43 -11.31
C LEU A 37 8.65 -5.82 -10.66
N SER A 38 7.87 -6.78 -11.11
CA SER A 38 7.73 -8.11 -10.49
C SER A 38 7.43 -8.01 -8.99
N LYS A 39 6.41 -7.23 -8.64
CA LYS A 39 5.97 -7.02 -7.26
C LYS A 39 4.53 -7.48 -7.04
N PRO A 40 4.20 -7.97 -5.84
CA PRO A 40 2.82 -8.24 -5.48
C PRO A 40 2.01 -6.93 -5.40
N VAL A 41 0.71 -7.06 -5.57
CA VAL A 41 -0.23 -5.92 -5.56
C VAL A 41 -1.05 -5.94 -4.30
N LEU A 42 -1.14 -4.79 -3.63
CA LEU A 42 -2.22 -4.47 -2.69
C LEU A 42 -3.31 -3.75 -3.47
N PHE A 43 -4.51 -4.33 -3.51
CA PHE A 43 -5.68 -3.69 -4.10
C PHE A 43 -6.76 -3.47 -3.03
N VAL A 44 -7.16 -2.23 -2.86
CA VAL A 44 -8.17 -1.84 -1.87
C VAL A 44 -9.41 -1.33 -2.59
N SER A 45 -10.55 -1.99 -2.35
CA SER A 45 -11.86 -1.47 -2.70
C SER A 45 -12.38 -0.63 -1.55
N SER A 46 -12.62 0.65 -1.77
CA SER A 46 -12.92 1.63 -0.74
C SER A 46 -14.09 2.55 -1.12
N ARG A 47 -14.50 3.38 -0.16
CA ARG A 47 -15.48 4.46 -0.34
C ARG A 47 -15.14 5.58 0.61
N HIS A 48 -15.30 6.83 0.18
CA HIS A 48 -15.09 8.00 1.04
C HIS A 48 -16.11 8.10 2.18
N SER A 49 -17.35 7.66 1.92
CA SER A 49 -18.45 7.68 2.89
C SER A 49 -18.48 6.49 3.86
N CYS A 50 -17.51 5.61 3.77
CA CYS A 50 -17.44 4.39 4.57
C CYS A 50 -16.62 4.62 5.85
N LYS A 51 -17.24 4.43 7.02
CA LYS A 51 -16.59 4.62 8.32
C LYS A 51 -15.30 3.81 8.49
N TYR A 52 -15.33 2.53 8.18
CA TYR A 52 -14.16 1.66 8.33
C TYR A 52 -13.08 1.92 7.28
N CYS A 53 -13.46 2.40 6.09
CA CYS A 53 -12.50 2.87 5.09
C CYS A 53 -11.71 4.08 5.60
N VAL A 54 -12.39 5.05 6.22
CA VAL A 54 -11.78 6.22 6.83
C VAL A 54 -10.86 5.82 7.99
N ILE A 55 -11.30 4.91 8.86
CA ILE A 55 -10.46 4.40 9.96
C ILE A 55 -9.19 3.73 9.43
N LEU A 56 -9.31 2.89 8.40
CA LEU A 56 -8.15 2.24 7.77
C LEU A 56 -7.16 3.27 7.22
N ASP A 57 -7.67 4.29 6.52
CA ASP A 57 -6.85 5.35 5.92
C ASP A 57 -6.13 6.19 6.98
N GLU A 58 -6.80 6.49 8.09
CA GLU A 58 -6.27 7.37 9.15
C GLU A 58 -5.39 6.65 10.18
N THR A 59 -5.42 5.34 10.23
CA THR A 59 -4.67 4.52 11.19
C THR A 59 -3.64 3.63 10.52
N THR A 60 -4.03 2.47 10.04
CA THR A 60 -3.13 1.45 9.46
C THR A 60 -2.33 2.00 8.28
N PHE A 61 -2.98 2.75 7.39
CA PHE A 61 -2.32 3.34 6.22
C PHE A 61 -1.50 4.60 6.54
N LYS A 62 -1.48 5.04 7.78
CA LYS A 62 -0.58 6.09 8.31
C LYS A 62 0.51 5.53 9.22
N ASP A 63 0.44 4.27 9.58
CA ASP A 63 1.52 3.61 10.33
C ASP A 63 2.80 3.58 9.49
N LYS A 64 3.86 4.14 10.03
CA LYS A 64 5.14 4.30 9.32
C LYS A 64 5.68 2.97 8.78
N ARG A 65 5.57 1.89 9.56
CA ARG A 65 6.05 0.55 9.19
C ARG A 65 5.26 -0.01 8.02
N VAL A 66 3.95 0.20 8.01
CA VAL A 66 3.05 -0.22 6.93
C VAL A 66 3.37 0.55 5.65
N VAL A 67 3.47 1.88 5.74
CA VAL A 67 3.77 2.74 4.60
C VAL A 67 5.11 2.38 3.97
N GLU A 68 6.16 2.20 4.77
CA GLU A 68 7.49 1.83 4.29
C GLU A 68 7.47 0.47 3.58
N GLU A 69 6.82 -0.52 4.16
CA GLU A 69 6.71 -1.86 3.60
C GLU A 69 5.96 -1.87 2.27
N LEU A 70 4.83 -1.18 2.21
CA LEU A 70 4.03 -1.08 1.00
C LEU A 70 4.77 -0.35 -0.12
N ASN A 71 5.38 0.79 0.17
CA ASN A 71 6.11 1.57 -0.84
C ASN A 71 7.34 0.84 -1.39
N LYS A 72 7.97 -0.01 -0.56
CA LYS A 72 9.16 -0.75 -0.94
C LYS A 72 8.87 -2.02 -1.73
N ASN A 73 7.91 -2.82 -1.27
CA ASN A 73 7.75 -4.22 -1.69
C ASN A 73 6.46 -4.50 -2.46
N PHE A 74 5.55 -3.55 -2.57
CA PHE A 74 4.25 -3.70 -3.21
C PHE A 74 4.00 -2.62 -4.26
N VAL A 75 3.12 -2.93 -5.20
CA VAL A 75 2.41 -1.91 -5.95
C VAL A 75 1.05 -1.75 -5.30
N THR A 76 0.66 -0.52 -5.00
CA THR A 76 -0.56 -0.22 -4.25
C THR A 76 -1.60 0.45 -5.14
N ILE A 77 -2.80 -0.11 -5.15
CA ILE A 77 -3.95 0.35 -5.93
C ILE A 77 -5.13 0.54 -4.99
N ILE A 78 -5.81 1.65 -5.11
CA ILE A 78 -7.09 1.90 -4.42
C ILE A 78 -8.14 2.32 -5.43
N SER A 79 -9.34 1.75 -5.32
CA SER A 79 -10.49 2.11 -6.14
C SER A 79 -11.65 2.53 -5.25
N TYR A 80 -12.17 3.73 -5.50
CA TYR A 80 -13.30 4.29 -4.77
C TYR A 80 -14.60 4.11 -5.56
N SER A 81 -15.50 3.30 -5.02
CA SER A 81 -16.78 3.04 -5.69
C SER A 81 -17.70 4.27 -5.78
N ASP A 82 -17.55 5.21 -4.85
CA ASP A 82 -18.27 6.50 -4.88
C ASP A 82 -17.62 7.55 -5.82
N GLU A 83 -16.49 7.23 -6.42
CA GLU A 83 -15.89 8.00 -7.54
C GLU A 83 -16.02 7.28 -8.89
N ASN A 84 -16.73 6.16 -8.94
CA ASN A 84 -16.86 5.30 -10.12
C ASN A 84 -15.52 4.78 -10.66
N ASP A 85 -14.55 4.55 -9.79
CA ASP A 85 -13.29 3.96 -10.17
C ASP A 85 -13.49 2.51 -10.68
N TYR A 86 -12.61 2.08 -11.58
CA TYR A 86 -12.66 0.74 -12.11
C TYR A 86 -12.55 -0.32 -11.02
N MET A 87 -13.46 -1.29 -11.05
CA MET A 87 -13.51 -2.44 -10.16
C MET A 87 -13.62 -3.73 -10.97
N PRO A 88 -12.63 -4.63 -10.90
CA PRO A 88 -12.76 -5.96 -11.48
C PRO A 88 -13.95 -6.70 -10.86
N LYS A 89 -14.80 -7.29 -11.69
CA LYS A 89 -15.98 -8.02 -11.22
C LYS A 89 -15.63 -9.17 -10.29
N GLU A 90 -14.51 -9.83 -10.55
CA GLU A 90 -13.99 -10.97 -9.79
C GLU A 90 -13.55 -10.58 -8.37
N LEU A 91 -13.25 -9.30 -8.15
CA LEU A 91 -12.79 -8.77 -6.87
C LEU A 91 -13.87 -8.00 -6.13
N TRP A 92 -15.07 -7.93 -6.70
CA TRP A 92 -16.18 -7.22 -6.07
C TRP A 92 -16.62 -7.90 -4.77
N GLN A 93 -16.82 -7.09 -3.73
CA GLN A 93 -17.38 -7.50 -2.45
C GLN A 93 -18.54 -6.58 -2.06
N PRO A 94 -19.56 -7.08 -1.36
CA PRO A 94 -20.69 -6.25 -0.94
C PRO A 94 -20.33 -5.23 0.14
N GLY A 95 -19.21 -5.42 0.84
CA GLY A 95 -18.72 -4.53 1.90
C GLY A 95 -17.40 -3.84 1.56
N THR A 96 -17.12 -2.73 2.23
CA THR A 96 -15.87 -1.99 2.15
C THR A 96 -15.33 -1.66 3.55
N PRO A 97 -14.01 -1.49 3.72
CA PRO A 97 -12.99 -1.75 2.73
C PRO A 97 -12.81 -3.25 2.49
N ALA A 98 -12.53 -3.64 1.25
CA ALA A 98 -12.08 -4.99 0.89
C ALA A 98 -10.61 -4.90 0.44
N ILE A 99 -9.75 -5.63 1.11
CA ILE A 99 -8.30 -5.58 0.93
C ILE A 99 -7.84 -6.87 0.26
N TRP A 100 -7.41 -6.76 -0.97
CA TRP A 100 -6.95 -7.88 -1.78
C TRP A 100 -5.43 -7.86 -1.94
N PHE A 101 -4.83 -9.04 -1.96
CA PHE A 101 -3.45 -9.23 -2.39
C PHE A 101 -3.45 -10.03 -3.68
N LEU A 102 -2.83 -9.46 -4.71
CA LEU A 102 -2.84 -10.03 -6.07
C LEU A 102 -1.43 -10.35 -6.54
N TYR A 103 -1.34 -11.36 -7.40
CA TYR A 103 -0.18 -11.52 -8.26
C TYR A 103 -0.14 -10.42 -9.34
N PRO A 104 1.00 -10.18 -10.00
CA PRO A 104 1.06 -9.26 -11.14
C PRO A 104 0.12 -9.63 -12.30
N SER A 105 -0.32 -10.90 -12.37
CA SER A 105 -1.37 -11.38 -13.29
C SER A 105 -2.76 -10.86 -12.97
N ALA A 106 -2.93 -10.12 -11.86
CA ALA A 106 -4.19 -9.68 -11.29
C ALA A 106 -5.03 -10.78 -10.61
N GLU A 107 -4.50 -11.99 -10.52
CA GLU A 107 -5.16 -13.09 -9.81
C GLU A 107 -4.99 -12.94 -8.29
N PRO A 108 -6.05 -13.13 -7.49
CA PRO A 108 -5.94 -13.06 -6.04
C PRO A 108 -5.12 -14.21 -5.46
N MET A 109 -4.28 -13.89 -4.47
CA MET A 109 -3.51 -14.88 -3.71
C MET A 109 -4.36 -15.55 -2.63
N PHE A 110 -5.25 -14.79 -2.02
CA PHE A 110 -6.07 -15.19 -0.88
C PHE A 110 -7.47 -14.57 -0.96
N GLN A 111 -8.35 -14.97 -0.07
CA GLN A 111 -9.60 -14.24 0.16
C GLN A 111 -9.29 -12.83 0.72
N PRO A 112 -10.15 -11.84 0.49
CA PRO A 112 -9.88 -10.48 0.92
C PRO A 112 -9.96 -10.35 2.44
N LEU A 113 -9.14 -9.47 3.00
CA LEU A 113 -9.34 -8.98 4.35
C LEU A 113 -10.44 -7.91 4.32
N MET A 114 -11.40 -8.03 5.21
CA MET A 114 -12.54 -7.11 5.27
C MET A 114 -12.43 -6.20 6.48
N GLY A 115 -12.74 -4.92 6.28
CA GLY A 115 -12.81 -3.94 7.36
C GLY A 115 -11.48 -3.25 7.67
N ALA A 116 -11.46 -2.48 8.75
CA ALA A 116 -10.31 -1.69 9.19
C ALA A 116 -9.32 -2.57 9.98
N VAL A 117 -8.56 -3.39 9.27
CA VAL A 117 -7.50 -4.22 9.87
C VAL A 117 -6.46 -3.32 10.53
N ASP A 118 -6.11 -3.61 11.79
CA ASP A 118 -5.10 -2.84 12.51
C ASP A 118 -3.67 -3.06 11.95
N ALA A 119 -2.76 -2.16 12.30
CA ALA A 119 -1.41 -2.18 11.76
C ALA A 119 -0.63 -3.46 12.07
N GLU A 120 -0.76 -4.02 13.28
CA GLU A 120 -0.02 -5.23 13.67
C GLU A 120 -0.50 -6.45 12.85
N ASN A 121 -1.80 -6.63 12.71
CA ASN A 121 -2.37 -7.72 11.90
C ASN A 121 -2.10 -7.50 10.41
N PHE A 122 -2.13 -6.25 9.95
CA PHE A 122 -1.81 -5.92 8.57
C PHE A 122 -0.35 -6.24 8.23
N LEU A 123 0.59 -5.89 9.10
CA LEU A 123 2.01 -6.26 8.92
C LEU A 123 2.24 -7.76 8.86
N LYS A 124 1.54 -8.54 9.70
CA LYS A 124 1.57 -10.02 9.62
C LYS A 124 1.04 -10.53 8.27
N ALA A 125 -0.04 -9.94 7.78
CA ALA A 125 -0.58 -10.28 6.46
C ALA A 125 0.42 -9.97 5.35
N LEU A 126 1.11 -8.84 5.41
CA LEU A 126 2.15 -8.48 4.42
C LEU A 126 3.30 -9.50 4.38
N GLU A 127 3.73 -10.01 5.53
CA GLU A 127 4.76 -11.06 5.59
C GLU A 127 4.27 -12.36 4.92
N ILE A 128 3.05 -12.78 5.21
CA ILE A 128 2.44 -13.97 4.60
C ILE A 128 2.36 -13.81 3.07
N VAL A 129 1.93 -12.64 2.61
CA VAL A 129 1.83 -12.33 1.16
C VAL A 129 3.21 -12.37 0.50
N LYS A 130 4.23 -11.81 1.12
CA LYS A 130 5.59 -11.85 0.58
C LYS A 130 6.11 -13.29 0.46
N GLU A 131 5.86 -14.13 1.46
CA GLU A 131 6.24 -15.54 1.42
C GLU A 131 5.51 -16.30 0.30
N GLU A 132 4.20 -16.07 0.15
CA GLU A 132 3.42 -16.67 -0.93
C GLU A 132 3.90 -16.20 -2.31
N PHE A 133 4.19 -14.92 -2.44
CA PHE A 133 4.71 -14.36 -3.69
C PHE A 133 6.04 -14.98 -4.12
N LYS A 134 6.95 -15.25 -3.18
CA LYS A 134 8.21 -15.94 -3.47
C LYS A 134 7.99 -17.35 -4.01
N LYS A 135 6.99 -18.07 -3.49
CA LYS A 135 6.64 -19.42 -3.97
C LYS A 135 6.03 -19.41 -5.36
N GLY A 136 5.24 -18.39 -5.68
CA GLY A 136 4.57 -18.22 -6.98
C GLY A 136 5.48 -17.74 -8.11
N LYS A 137 6.72 -17.35 -7.82
CA LYS A 137 7.74 -17.06 -8.83
C LYS A 137 8.29 -18.38 -9.40
N LYS A 138 7.58 -18.94 -10.35
CA LYS A 138 8.10 -20.00 -11.24
C LYS A 138 8.41 -19.43 -12.60
#